data_849e003b88b5e5c285fd5f9ff812ff26
#
_entry.id   849e003b88b5e5c285fd5f9ff812ff26
#
_cell.length_a   1.000
_cell.length_b   1.000
_cell.length_c   1.000
_cell.angle_alpha   90.00
_cell.angle_beta   90.00
_cell.angle_gamma   90.00
#
_symmetry.space_group_name_H-M   'P 1'
#
loop_
_entity.id
_entity.type
_entity.pdbx_description
1 polymer ?
#
loop_
_entity_poly.entity_id
_entity_poly.type
_entity_poly.pdbx_seq_one_letter_code
_entity_poly.pdbx_strand_id
1 'polypeptide(L)'
;LENFKAQQAEILAAKNAHPLIFIAGFFLTYVTITGLSIPGAAIMTLIAGALFGLVIGIVVVSFASTIGATLAFLGSRYVLRDWVQSKFGERLKAIDDGLAKDGAFYLFTLRLIPVFPFFVINLLMGLTRIRTWTFFWVSQLGMLAGTIVYVNAGTQISQVESTAGLLSPTLIGSFVLLALFPWAARGLLAVVNSRRGQ
;
A
#
# COMPACT_ATOMS: atom_id res chain seq x y z
N LEU A 1 -6.90 -28.46 10.01
CA LEU A 1 -5.48 -28.35 9.64
C LEU A 1 -5.19 -29.01 8.29
N GLU A 2 -5.76 -30.21 8.03
CA GLU A 2 -5.56 -30.91 6.75
C GLU A 2 -6.13 -30.16 5.55
N ASN A 3 -7.34 -29.60 5.64
CA ASN A 3 -7.93 -28.78 4.57
C ASN A 3 -7.11 -27.53 4.28
N PHE A 4 -6.50 -26.91 5.29
CA PHE A 4 -5.64 -25.74 5.09
C PHE A 4 -4.34 -26.10 4.36
N LYS A 5 -3.72 -27.23 4.74
CA LYS A 5 -2.51 -27.72 4.05
C LYS A 5 -2.80 -28.16 2.61
N ALA A 6 -3.97 -28.77 2.35
CA ALA A 6 -4.39 -29.16 1.01
C ALA A 6 -4.57 -27.91 0.12
N GLN A 7 -5.29 -26.89 0.60
CA GLN A 7 -5.46 -25.63 -0.13
C GLN A 7 -4.12 -24.90 -0.38
N GLN A 8 -3.22 -24.93 0.59
CA GLN A 8 -1.89 -24.34 0.41
C GLN A 8 -1.09 -25.09 -0.67
N ALA A 9 -1.17 -26.42 -0.70
CA ALA A 9 -0.51 -27.22 -1.73
C ALA A 9 -1.07 -26.95 -3.14
N GLU A 10 -2.40 -26.82 -3.27
CA GLU A 10 -3.05 -26.46 -4.54
C GLU A 10 -2.63 -25.07 -5.04
N ILE A 11 -2.57 -24.06 -4.15
CA ILE A 11 -2.10 -22.72 -4.49
C ILE A 11 -0.65 -22.75 -4.98
N LEU A 12 0.21 -23.48 -4.30
CA LEU A 12 1.62 -23.62 -4.69
C LEU A 12 1.77 -24.40 -6.00
N ALA A 13 0.96 -25.43 -6.21
CA ALA A 13 0.95 -26.19 -7.47
C ALA A 13 0.50 -25.29 -8.65
N ALA A 14 -0.57 -24.54 -8.49
CA ALA A 14 -1.04 -23.58 -9.50
C ALA A 14 0.00 -22.51 -9.82
N LYS A 15 0.65 -21.95 -8.79
CA LYS A 15 1.75 -21.00 -8.95
C LYS A 15 2.91 -21.59 -9.75
N ASN A 16 3.30 -22.84 -9.47
CA ASN A 16 4.43 -23.49 -10.14
C ASN A 16 4.10 -23.91 -11.57
N ALA A 17 2.85 -24.31 -11.83
CA ALA A 17 2.41 -24.70 -13.17
C ALA A 17 2.35 -23.51 -14.15
N HIS A 18 1.80 -22.36 -13.68
CA HIS A 18 1.58 -21.18 -14.51
C HIS A 18 1.93 -19.89 -13.76
N PRO A 19 3.21 -19.62 -13.46
CA PRO A 19 3.62 -18.54 -12.58
C PRO A 19 3.17 -17.15 -13.07
N LEU A 20 3.21 -16.89 -14.37
CA LEU A 20 2.79 -15.60 -14.92
C LEU A 20 1.27 -15.38 -14.81
N ILE A 21 0.48 -16.42 -15.05
CA ILE A 21 -0.99 -16.34 -14.91
C ILE A 21 -1.36 -16.11 -13.44
N PHE A 22 -0.64 -16.79 -12.53
CA PHE A 22 -0.87 -16.63 -11.08
C PHE A 22 -0.52 -15.22 -10.61
N ILE A 23 0.62 -14.65 -11.05
CA ILE A 23 1.00 -13.27 -10.76
C ILE A 23 -0.02 -12.29 -11.34
N ALA A 24 -0.45 -12.47 -12.59
CA ALA A 24 -1.45 -11.60 -13.22
C ALA A 24 -2.80 -11.66 -12.51
N GLY A 25 -3.26 -12.84 -12.10
CA GLY A 25 -4.48 -13.01 -11.32
C GLY A 25 -4.42 -12.28 -9.97
N PHE A 26 -3.31 -12.45 -9.24
CA PHE A 26 -3.07 -11.73 -7.99
C PHE A 26 -3.03 -10.21 -8.20
N PHE A 27 -2.33 -9.75 -9.24
CA PHE A 27 -2.22 -8.34 -9.59
C PHE A 27 -3.61 -7.73 -9.86
N LEU A 28 -4.42 -8.37 -10.69
CA LEU A 28 -5.77 -7.91 -11.01
C LEU A 28 -6.67 -7.91 -9.77
N THR A 29 -6.60 -8.92 -8.93
CA THR A 29 -7.34 -8.99 -7.66
C THR A 29 -6.94 -7.84 -6.75
N TYR A 30 -5.64 -7.58 -6.61
CA TYR A 30 -5.13 -6.46 -5.81
C TYR A 30 -5.63 -5.12 -6.35
N VAL A 31 -5.51 -4.88 -7.66
CA VAL A 31 -6.00 -3.67 -8.33
C VAL A 31 -7.49 -3.49 -8.10
N THR A 32 -8.29 -4.56 -8.21
CA THR A 32 -9.74 -4.52 -8.00
C THR A 32 -10.09 -4.13 -6.56
N ILE A 33 -9.48 -4.79 -5.56
CA ILE A 33 -9.71 -4.50 -4.14
C ILE A 33 -9.37 -3.04 -3.82
N THR A 34 -8.21 -2.56 -4.27
CA THR A 34 -7.77 -1.19 -4.00
C THR A 34 -8.52 -0.15 -4.82
N GLY A 35 -8.87 -0.46 -6.07
CA GLY A 35 -9.66 0.40 -6.95
C GLY A 35 -11.10 0.59 -6.47
N LEU A 36 -11.70 -0.44 -5.89
CA LEU A 36 -13.01 -0.36 -5.23
C LEU A 36 -12.94 0.21 -3.81
N SER A 37 -11.75 0.62 -3.36
CA SER A 37 -11.54 1.18 -2.01
C SER A 37 -11.90 0.22 -0.88
N ILE A 38 -11.83 -1.09 -1.11
CA ILE A 38 -12.06 -2.12 -0.11
C ILE A 38 -10.85 -2.17 0.85
N PRO A 39 -11.08 -2.15 2.18
CA PRO A 39 -10.00 -2.31 3.13
C PRO A 39 -9.38 -3.71 3.03
N GLY A 40 -8.04 -3.81 3.08
CA GLY A 40 -7.36 -5.11 2.96
C GLY A 40 -6.02 -5.05 2.25
N ALA A 41 -5.63 -3.89 1.72
CA ALA A 41 -4.37 -3.71 0.98
C ALA A 41 -3.14 -4.19 1.78
N ALA A 42 -3.09 -3.94 3.10
CA ALA A 42 -1.99 -4.39 3.95
C ALA A 42 -1.90 -5.93 4.01
N ILE A 43 -3.03 -6.61 4.15
CA ILE A 43 -3.11 -8.08 4.17
C ILE A 43 -2.66 -8.64 2.82
N MET A 44 -3.16 -8.07 1.72
CA MET A 44 -2.76 -8.47 0.37
C MET A 44 -1.25 -8.26 0.13
N THR A 45 -0.67 -7.21 0.72
CA THR A 45 0.78 -6.95 0.63
C THR A 45 1.59 -8.02 1.37
N LEU A 46 1.16 -8.42 2.57
CA LEU A 46 1.77 -9.54 3.31
C LEU A 46 1.67 -10.86 2.52
N ILE A 47 0.49 -11.14 1.96
CA ILE A 47 0.26 -12.34 1.13
C ILE A 47 1.18 -12.32 -0.10
N ALA A 48 1.36 -11.17 -0.75
CA ALA A 48 2.29 -11.05 -1.88
C ALA A 48 3.73 -11.40 -1.49
N GLY A 49 4.18 -10.91 -0.33
CA GLY A 49 5.49 -11.26 0.21
C GLY A 49 5.64 -12.77 0.47
N ALA A 50 4.61 -13.38 1.05
CA ALA A 50 4.58 -14.81 1.34
C ALA A 50 4.57 -15.67 0.06
N LEU A 51 3.82 -15.27 -0.96
CA LEU A 51 3.66 -16.04 -2.20
C LEU A 51 4.80 -15.83 -3.20
N PHE A 52 5.27 -14.59 -3.36
CA PHE A 52 6.19 -14.22 -4.44
C PHE A 52 7.60 -13.88 -3.95
N GLY A 53 7.81 -13.81 -2.65
CA GLY A 53 9.06 -13.35 -2.06
C GLY A 53 9.26 -11.83 -2.20
N LEU A 54 10.46 -11.37 -1.80
CA LEU A 54 10.71 -9.94 -1.62
C LEU A 54 10.65 -9.17 -2.95
N VAL A 55 11.44 -9.57 -3.94
CA VAL A 55 11.64 -8.77 -5.18
C VAL A 55 10.37 -8.74 -6.02
N ILE A 56 9.82 -9.91 -6.36
CA ILE A 56 8.60 -10.00 -7.18
C ILE A 56 7.42 -9.39 -6.43
N GLY A 57 7.30 -9.65 -5.12
CA GLY A 57 6.25 -9.09 -4.27
C GLY A 57 6.28 -7.56 -4.28
N ILE A 58 7.46 -6.92 -4.13
CA ILE A 58 7.59 -5.46 -4.20
C ILE A 58 7.14 -4.93 -5.55
N VAL A 59 7.60 -5.50 -6.65
CA VAL A 59 7.24 -5.04 -8.00
C VAL A 59 5.74 -5.16 -8.23
N VAL A 60 5.17 -6.34 -7.96
CA VAL A 60 3.74 -6.63 -8.18
C VAL A 60 2.87 -5.69 -7.34
N VAL A 61 3.14 -5.61 -6.03
CA VAL A 61 2.33 -4.78 -5.11
C VAL A 61 2.49 -3.29 -5.40
N SER A 62 3.71 -2.83 -5.66
CA SER A 62 4.00 -1.42 -5.93
C SER A 62 3.16 -0.89 -7.09
N PHE A 63 3.13 -1.60 -8.22
CA PHE A 63 2.32 -1.21 -9.37
C PHE A 63 0.82 -1.48 -9.17
N ALA A 64 0.44 -2.62 -8.59
CA ALA A 64 -0.96 -2.95 -8.36
C ALA A 64 -1.63 -1.95 -7.40
N SER A 65 -0.96 -1.59 -6.29
CA SER A 65 -1.48 -0.62 -5.32
C SER A 65 -1.62 0.79 -5.93
N THR A 66 -0.66 1.20 -6.75
CA THR A 66 -0.69 2.54 -7.38
C THR A 66 -1.74 2.62 -8.48
N ILE A 67 -1.87 1.57 -9.31
CA ILE A 67 -2.93 1.51 -10.33
C ILE A 67 -4.30 1.49 -9.66
N GLY A 68 -4.52 0.63 -8.66
CA GLY A 68 -5.77 0.59 -7.93
C GLY A 68 -6.11 1.91 -7.22
N ALA A 69 -5.11 2.53 -6.56
CA ALA A 69 -5.27 3.86 -5.97
C ALA A 69 -5.67 4.90 -7.02
N THR A 70 -5.10 4.83 -8.23
CA THR A 70 -5.42 5.74 -9.33
C THR A 70 -6.82 5.50 -9.87
N LEU A 71 -7.27 4.25 -9.95
CA LEU A 71 -8.67 3.94 -10.32
C LEU A 71 -9.66 4.47 -9.28
N ALA A 72 -9.39 4.29 -7.99
CA ALA A 72 -10.22 4.86 -6.92
C ALA A 72 -10.25 6.39 -6.98
N PHE A 73 -9.10 7.02 -7.22
CA PHE A 73 -8.97 8.45 -7.43
C PHE A 73 -9.80 8.96 -8.63
N LEU A 74 -9.74 8.27 -9.78
CA LEU A 74 -10.53 8.60 -10.96
C LEU A 74 -12.02 8.35 -10.74
N GLY A 75 -12.36 7.24 -10.08
CA GLY A 75 -13.75 6.93 -9.69
C GLY A 75 -14.34 8.02 -8.80
N SER A 76 -13.57 8.51 -7.81
CA SER A 76 -13.97 9.63 -6.97
C SER A 76 -14.14 10.93 -7.79
N ARG A 77 -13.21 11.21 -8.70
CA ARG A 77 -13.21 12.44 -9.49
C ARG A 77 -14.38 12.56 -10.44
N TYR A 78 -14.73 11.46 -11.12
CA TYR A 78 -15.69 11.50 -12.25
C TYR A 78 -17.02 10.83 -11.93
N VAL A 79 -17.10 9.90 -10.99
CA VAL A 79 -18.30 9.11 -10.73
C VAL A 79 -18.89 9.37 -9.34
N LEU A 80 -18.06 9.44 -8.31
CA LEU A 80 -18.51 9.45 -6.91
C LEU A 80 -18.31 10.82 -6.24
N ARG A 81 -18.13 11.89 -7.02
CA ARG A 81 -17.77 13.22 -6.50
C ARG A 81 -18.70 13.70 -5.39
N ASP A 82 -20.00 13.70 -5.65
CA ASP A 82 -21.00 14.22 -4.70
C ASP A 82 -21.08 13.36 -3.43
N TRP A 83 -21.00 12.06 -3.59
CA TRP A 83 -20.99 11.12 -2.47
C TRP A 83 -19.74 11.30 -1.60
N VAL A 84 -18.55 11.38 -2.19
CA VAL A 84 -17.29 11.57 -1.45
C VAL A 84 -17.29 12.93 -0.76
N GLN A 85 -17.77 13.97 -1.42
CA GLN A 85 -17.86 15.31 -0.84
C GLN A 85 -18.84 15.35 0.33
N SER A 86 -20.00 14.69 0.24
CA SER A 86 -20.95 14.60 1.35
C SER A 86 -20.42 13.83 2.55
N LYS A 87 -19.63 12.76 2.31
CA LYS A 87 -19.12 11.88 3.36
C LYS A 87 -17.84 12.39 4.03
N PHE A 88 -16.99 13.07 3.28
CA PHE A 88 -15.63 13.45 3.71
C PHE A 88 -15.30 14.94 3.47
N GLY A 89 -16.28 15.78 3.17
CA GLY A 89 -16.07 17.18 2.79
C GLY A 89 -15.30 18.02 3.81
N GLU A 90 -15.49 17.77 5.12
CA GLU A 90 -14.72 18.45 6.16
C GLU A 90 -13.21 18.19 6.07
N ARG A 91 -12.82 16.97 5.65
CA ARG A 91 -11.42 16.59 5.49
C ARG A 91 -10.81 17.14 4.19
N LEU A 92 -11.65 17.45 3.21
CA LEU A 92 -11.23 17.97 1.92
C LEU A 92 -10.53 19.33 2.07
N LYS A 93 -11.06 20.21 2.93
CA LYS A 93 -10.44 21.52 3.16
C LYS A 93 -9.00 21.40 3.66
N ALA A 94 -8.72 20.53 4.63
CA ALA A 94 -7.35 20.32 5.13
C ALA A 94 -6.41 19.78 4.05
N ILE A 95 -6.93 18.97 3.11
CA ILE A 95 -6.15 18.43 1.99
C ILE A 95 -5.90 19.51 0.93
N ASP A 96 -6.90 20.32 0.60
CA ASP A 96 -6.75 21.43 -0.35
C ASP A 96 -5.77 22.48 0.20
N ASP A 97 -5.85 22.84 1.48
CA ASP A 97 -4.91 23.75 2.13
C ASP A 97 -3.47 23.19 2.10
N GLY A 98 -3.31 21.90 2.40
CA GLY A 98 -2.02 21.23 2.32
C GLY A 98 -1.44 21.17 0.90
N LEU A 99 -2.27 20.88 -0.11
CA LEU A 99 -1.86 20.90 -1.51
C LEU A 99 -1.54 22.31 -2.01
N ALA A 100 -2.28 23.33 -1.56
CA ALA A 100 -1.99 24.71 -1.90
C ALA A 100 -0.64 25.18 -1.35
N LYS A 101 -0.28 24.72 -0.14
CA LYS A 101 0.97 25.05 0.53
C LYS A 101 2.17 24.27 -0.01
N ASP A 102 2.07 22.95 -0.06
CA ASP A 102 3.22 22.06 -0.29
C ASP A 102 3.14 21.28 -1.62
N GLY A 103 2.06 21.46 -2.39
CA GLY A 103 1.87 20.81 -3.69
C GLY A 103 1.94 19.28 -3.63
N ALA A 104 2.63 18.68 -4.59
CA ALA A 104 2.78 17.22 -4.68
C ALA A 104 3.51 16.60 -3.47
N PHE A 105 4.34 17.37 -2.77
CA PHE A 105 5.05 16.90 -1.58
C PHE A 105 4.09 16.61 -0.42
N TYR A 106 2.98 17.32 -0.32
CA TYR A 106 1.93 17.01 0.65
C TYR A 106 1.36 15.61 0.45
N LEU A 107 1.04 15.24 -0.80
CA LEU A 107 0.61 13.87 -1.11
C LEU A 107 1.70 12.84 -0.75
N PHE A 108 2.97 13.12 -1.07
CA PHE A 108 4.08 12.25 -0.71
C PHE A 108 4.15 12.03 0.80
N THR A 109 4.00 13.09 1.59
CA THR A 109 3.96 13.03 3.06
C THR A 109 2.81 12.16 3.56
N LEU A 110 1.61 12.33 3.01
CA LEU A 110 0.44 11.52 3.36
C LEU A 110 0.61 10.04 3.03
N ARG A 111 1.35 9.72 1.95
CA ARG A 111 1.67 8.34 1.57
C ARG A 111 2.71 7.70 2.48
N LEU A 112 3.69 8.49 2.90
CA LEU A 112 4.78 7.98 3.74
C LEU A 112 4.34 7.78 5.19
N ILE A 113 3.45 8.65 5.70
CA ILE A 113 2.91 8.56 7.07
C ILE A 113 1.47 8.04 7.01
N PRO A 114 1.16 6.85 7.53
CA PRO A 114 -0.18 6.28 7.50
C PRO A 114 -1.10 6.92 8.57
N VAL A 115 -1.31 8.24 8.49
CA VAL A 115 -2.24 8.97 9.37
C VAL A 115 -3.69 8.74 8.94
N PHE A 116 -3.91 8.71 7.63
CA PHE A 116 -5.22 8.47 7.05
C PHE A 116 -5.28 7.07 6.41
N PRO A 117 -6.42 6.40 6.46
CA PRO A 117 -6.62 5.16 5.72
C PRO A 117 -6.33 5.37 4.23
N PHE A 118 -5.66 4.38 3.61
CA PHE A 118 -5.24 4.42 2.21
C PHE A 118 -6.35 4.85 1.25
N PHE A 119 -7.56 4.27 1.39
CA PHE A 119 -8.69 4.57 0.52
C PHE A 119 -9.21 6.00 0.69
N VAL A 120 -9.14 6.58 1.89
CA VAL A 120 -9.56 7.96 2.15
C VAL A 120 -8.69 8.94 1.37
N ILE A 121 -7.36 8.73 1.36
CA ILE A 121 -6.44 9.56 0.58
C ILE A 121 -6.79 9.48 -0.91
N ASN A 122 -7.04 8.29 -1.46
CA ASN A 122 -7.38 8.11 -2.86
C ASN A 122 -8.65 8.88 -3.25
N LEU A 123 -9.72 8.74 -2.44
CA LEU A 123 -10.99 9.38 -2.71
C LEU A 123 -10.91 10.90 -2.58
N LEU A 124 -10.29 11.40 -1.52
CA LEU A 124 -10.19 12.85 -1.29
C LEU A 124 -9.29 13.54 -2.31
N MET A 125 -8.16 12.93 -2.69
CA MET A 125 -7.30 13.45 -3.75
C MET A 125 -8.01 13.51 -5.11
N GLY A 126 -8.97 12.64 -5.37
CA GLY A 126 -9.82 12.69 -6.56
C GLY A 126 -10.63 13.98 -6.67
N LEU A 127 -11.03 14.59 -5.55
CA LEU A 127 -11.80 15.84 -5.52
C LEU A 127 -10.92 17.10 -5.68
N THR A 128 -9.60 16.95 -5.50
CA THR A 128 -8.65 18.07 -5.61
C THR A 128 -8.27 18.35 -7.07
N ARG A 129 -7.50 19.44 -7.29
CA ARG A 129 -6.99 19.82 -8.62
C ARG A 129 -5.69 19.10 -9.02
N ILE A 130 -5.19 18.14 -8.22
CA ILE A 130 -3.96 17.41 -8.54
C ILE A 130 -4.11 16.64 -9.86
N ARG A 131 -3.10 16.70 -10.72
CA ARG A 131 -3.10 15.97 -11.99
C ARG A 131 -2.97 14.47 -11.72
N THR A 132 -3.70 13.63 -12.48
CA THR A 132 -3.67 12.16 -12.36
C THR A 132 -2.25 11.60 -12.45
N TRP A 133 -1.44 12.13 -13.37
CA TRP A 133 -0.05 11.71 -13.54
C TRP A 133 0.82 12.02 -12.31
N THR A 134 0.65 13.21 -11.74
CA THR A 134 1.32 13.59 -10.49
C THR A 134 0.88 12.69 -9.34
N PHE A 135 -0.43 12.43 -9.21
CA PHE A 135 -0.96 11.50 -8.20
C PHE A 135 -0.36 10.11 -8.35
N PHE A 136 -0.29 9.57 -9.58
CA PHE A 136 0.27 8.25 -9.85
C PHE A 136 1.73 8.15 -9.38
N TRP A 137 2.62 8.99 -9.89
CA TRP A 137 4.05 8.88 -9.58
C TRP A 137 4.41 9.23 -8.15
N VAL A 138 3.76 10.24 -7.58
CA VAL A 138 3.97 10.59 -6.18
C VAL A 138 3.47 9.47 -5.25
N SER A 139 2.34 8.84 -5.58
CA SER A 139 1.86 7.68 -4.84
C SER A 139 2.79 6.49 -4.99
N GLN A 140 3.27 6.19 -6.21
CA GLN A 140 4.22 5.13 -6.49
C GLN A 140 5.46 5.23 -5.59
N LEU A 141 6.07 6.40 -5.55
CA LEU A 141 7.29 6.64 -4.76
C LEU A 141 6.99 6.71 -3.26
N GLY A 142 5.91 7.38 -2.86
CA GLY A 142 5.57 7.58 -1.46
C GLY A 142 5.13 6.30 -0.74
N MET A 143 4.54 5.34 -1.46
CA MET A 143 4.13 4.04 -0.90
C MET A 143 5.25 3.00 -0.92
N LEU A 144 6.31 3.21 -1.71
CA LEU A 144 7.34 2.18 -1.94
C LEU A 144 8.02 1.72 -0.65
N ALA A 145 8.36 2.64 0.24
CA ALA A 145 9.00 2.31 1.51
C ALA A 145 8.12 1.41 2.39
N GLY A 146 6.83 1.75 2.52
CA GLY A 146 5.84 0.92 3.20
C GLY A 146 5.67 -0.44 2.51
N THR A 147 5.59 -0.47 1.18
CA THR A 147 5.49 -1.71 0.42
C THR A 147 6.66 -2.65 0.71
N ILE A 148 7.89 -2.14 0.72
CA ILE A 148 9.09 -2.93 1.03
C ILE A 148 8.99 -3.56 2.42
N VAL A 149 8.59 -2.77 3.43
CA VAL A 149 8.47 -3.24 4.81
C VAL A 149 7.41 -4.34 4.95
N TYR A 150 6.21 -4.12 4.37
CA TYR A 150 5.12 -5.10 4.45
C TYR A 150 5.40 -6.37 3.65
N VAL A 151 5.95 -6.26 2.44
CA VAL A 151 6.33 -7.42 1.63
C VAL A 151 7.42 -8.22 2.32
N ASN A 152 8.43 -7.56 2.92
CA ASN A 152 9.47 -8.23 3.70
C ASN A 152 8.86 -9.01 4.87
N ALA A 153 7.96 -8.40 5.64
CA ALA A 153 7.27 -9.08 6.74
C ALA A 153 6.51 -10.32 6.25
N GLY A 154 5.79 -10.20 5.12
CA GLY A 154 5.10 -11.33 4.49
C GLY A 154 6.05 -12.45 4.06
N THR A 155 7.20 -12.11 3.50
CA THR A 155 8.25 -13.08 3.12
C THR A 155 8.78 -13.82 4.35
N GLN A 156 9.01 -13.12 5.46
CA GLN A 156 9.48 -13.75 6.70
C GLN A 156 8.41 -14.67 7.32
N ILE A 157 7.14 -14.29 7.28
CA ILE A 157 6.04 -15.13 7.77
C ILE A 157 5.99 -16.46 7.02
N SER A 158 6.21 -16.46 5.70
CA SER A 158 6.17 -17.69 4.89
C SER A 158 7.32 -18.66 5.16
N GLN A 159 8.40 -18.19 5.77
CA GLN A 159 9.57 -19.02 6.13
C GLN A 159 9.44 -19.70 7.51
N VAL A 160 8.35 -19.45 8.23
CA VAL A 160 8.11 -20.04 9.55
C VAL A 160 7.60 -21.46 9.39
N GLU A 161 8.47 -22.45 9.55
CA GLU A 161 8.12 -23.88 9.47
C GLU A 161 7.75 -24.49 10.83
N SER A 162 8.10 -23.84 11.94
CA SER A 162 7.89 -24.35 13.29
C SER A 162 7.62 -23.24 14.30
N THR A 163 7.09 -23.60 15.48
CA THR A 163 6.89 -22.67 16.60
C THR A 163 8.20 -21.99 17.04
N ALA A 164 9.33 -22.65 16.90
CA ALA A 164 10.66 -22.06 17.15
C ALA A 164 11.00 -20.98 16.11
N GLY A 165 10.55 -21.13 14.86
CA GLY A 165 10.72 -20.12 13.80
C GLY A 165 9.98 -18.81 14.08
N LEU A 166 8.92 -18.85 14.88
CA LEU A 166 8.18 -17.63 15.32
C LEU A 166 9.05 -16.71 16.19
N LEU A 167 10.07 -17.23 16.83
CA LEU A 167 11.02 -16.50 17.67
C LEU A 167 12.34 -16.18 16.93
N SER A 168 12.38 -16.38 15.60
CA SER A 168 13.57 -16.07 14.82
C SER A 168 13.89 -14.56 14.89
N PRO A 169 15.16 -14.19 15.07
CA PRO A 169 15.56 -12.77 15.09
C PRO A 169 15.13 -12.00 13.82
N THR A 170 15.11 -12.69 12.68
CA THR A 170 14.72 -12.11 11.39
C THR A 170 13.24 -11.77 11.35
N LEU A 171 12.38 -12.68 11.86
CA LEU A 171 10.94 -12.43 11.92
C LEU A 171 10.62 -11.32 12.93
N ILE A 172 11.20 -11.40 14.13
CA ILE A 172 11.03 -10.36 15.16
C ILE A 172 11.51 -9.00 14.62
N GLY A 173 12.68 -8.96 13.98
CA GLY A 173 13.22 -7.75 13.35
C GLY A 173 12.29 -7.17 12.29
N SER A 174 11.66 -8.01 11.46
CA SER A 174 10.69 -7.58 10.44
C SER A 174 9.44 -6.96 11.05
N PHE A 175 8.91 -7.53 12.14
CA PHE A 175 7.77 -6.96 12.85
C PHE A 175 8.12 -5.67 13.60
N VAL A 176 9.30 -5.61 14.21
CA VAL A 176 9.81 -4.37 14.83
C VAL A 176 9.94 -3.27 13.78
N LEU A 177 10.50 -3.57 12.62
CA LEU A 177 10.62 -2.63 11.51
C LEU A 177 9.25 -2.16 11.02
N LEU A 178 8.29 -3.07 10.89
CA LEU A 178 6.91 -2.76 10.51
C LEU A 178 6.24 -1.84 11.55
N ALA A 179 6.42 -2.11 12.84
CA ALA A 179 5.87 -1.32 13.92
C ALA A 179 6.53 0.07 14.02
N LEU A 180 7.85 0.16 13.82
CA LEU A 180 8.60 1.41 13.91
C LEU A 180 8.55 2.25 12.63
N PHE A 181 8.17 1.66 11.49
CA PHE A 181 8.15 2.35 10.19
C PHE A 181 7.41 3.69 10.21
N PRO A 182 6.18 3.82 10.79
CA PRO A 182 5.49 5.10 10.83
C PRO A 182 6.24 6.18 11.62
N TRP A 183 6.95 5.79 12.68
CA TRP A 183 7.76 6.71 13.49
C TRP A 183 9.03 7.15 12.75
N ALA A 184 9.72 6.23 12.10
CA ALA A 184 10.88 6.52 11.28
C ALA A 184 10.53 7.46 10.11
N ALA A 185 9.39 7.20 9.44
CA ALA A 185 8.88 8.04 8.37
C ALA A 185 8.57 9.47 8.85
N ARG A 186 7.94 9.63 10.02
CA ARG A 186 7.70 10.95 10.63
C ARG A 186 9.00 11.68 10.95
N GLY A 187 9.98 10.99 11.53
CA GLY A 187 11.29 11.56 11.85
C GLY A 187 12.02 12.06 10.61
N LEU A 188 12.02 11.26 9.53
CA LEU A 188 12.62 11.64 8.25
C LEU A 188 11.97 12.90 7.69
N LEU A 189 10.65 12.96 7.68
CA LEU A 189 9.91 14.11 7.17
C LEU A 189 10.10 15.36 8.02
N ALA A 190 10.23 15.24 9.34
CA ALA A 190 10.56 16.37 10.21
C ALA A 190 11.92 16.99 9.85
N VAL A 191 12.94 16.16 9.58
CA VAL A 191 14.26 16.61 9.13
C VAL A 191 14.19 17.26 7.74
N VAL A 192 13.44 16.69 6.81
CA VAL A 192 13.29 17.26 5.45
C VAL A 192 12.54 18.60 5.50
N ASN A 193 11.50 18.71 6.32
CA ASN A 193 10.72 19.93 6.47
C ASN A 193 11.53 21.06 7.15
N SER A 194 12.38 20.74 8.13
CA SER A 194 13.26 21.73 8.77
C SER A 194 14.27 22.35 7.80
N ARG A 195 14.73 21.58 6.81
CA ARG A 195 15.63 22.07 5.76
C ARG A 195 14.94 22.88 4.66
N ARG A 196 13.60 22.73 4.49
CA ARG A 196 12.82 23.48 3.50
C ARG A 196 12.29 24.81 4.04
N GLY A 197 12.24 24.98 5.36
CA GLY A 197 11.80 26.21 6.02
C GLY A 197 12.94 27.21 6.29
N GLN A 198 14.17 26.90 5.86
CA GLN A 198 15.34 27.80 5.81
C GLN A 198 15.60 28.23 4.37
#